data_806c41b24e594a89548038488fb33bb8
#
_entry.id   806c41b24e594a89548038488fb33bb8
#
_cell.length_a   1.000
_cell.length_b   1.000
_cell.length_c   1.000
_cell.angle_alpha   90.00
_cell.angle_beta   90.00
_cell.angle_gamma   90.00
#
_symmetry.space_group_name_H-M   'P 1'
#
loop_
_entity.id
_entity.type
_entity.pdbx_description
1 polymer ?
#
loop_
_entity_poly.entity_id
_entity_poly.type
_entity_poly.pdbx_seq_one_letter_code
_entity_poly.pdbx_strand_id
1 'polypeptide(L)'
;MMMIETREVGDQLTFKVEGRLCGAGVATLEYCWRTAAGRYPHGKFEVDLTQVTFIDQAGSLLLQLMDRDGVHFLTTGLMTEELNEILGRNKR
;
A
#
# COMPACT_ATOMS: atom_id res chain seq x y z
N MET A 1 -9.57 -11.05 -7.04
CA MET A 1 -8.71 -11.73 -6.08
C MET A 1 -7.43 -10.92 -5.86
N MET A 2 -6.89 -10.96 -4.67
CA MET A 2 -5.70 -10.18 -4.33
C MET A 2 -4.63 -11.09 -3.77
N MET A 3 -3.38 -10.79 -4.09
CA MET A 3 -2.24 -11.50 -3.52
C MET A 3 -1.29 -10.49 -2.89
N ILE A 4 -0.71 -10.84 -1.75
CA ILE A 4 0.29 -10.04 -1.09
C ILE A 4 1.53 -10.88 -0.88
N GLU A 5 2.67 -10.32 -1.25
CA GLU A 5 3.96 -10.92 -0.99
C GLU A 5 4.79 -9.94 -0.18
N THR A 6 5.40 -10.41 0.90
CA THR A 6 6.23 -9.56 1.74
C THR A 6 7.70 -9.83 1.46
N ARG A 7 8.46 -8.78 1.25
CA ARG A 7 9.90 -8.85 1.03
C ARG A 7 10.62 -8.01 2.04
N GLU A 8 11.69 -8.54 2.56
CA GLU A 8 12.46 -7.87 3.57
C GLU A 8 13.89 -7.71 3.08
N VAL A 9 14.38 -6.46 2.98
CA VAL A 9 15.74 -6.17 2.56
C VAL A 9 16.29 -5.13 3.52
N GLY A 10 17.28 -5.53 4.34
CA GLY A 10 17.82 -4.62 5.35
C GLY A 10 16.73 -4.25 6.34
N ASP A 11 16.52 -2.95 6.52
CA ASP A 11 15.48 -2.45 7.41
C ASP A 11 14.23 -2.05 6.65
N GLN A 12 14.14 -2.40 5.38
CA GLN A 12 12.98 -2.06 4.56
C GLN A 12 12.12 -3.28 4.32
N LEU A 13 10.82 -3.10 4.47
CA LEU A 13 9.83 -4.13 4.22
C LEU A 13 8.93 -3.66 3.10
N THR A 14 8.81 -4.48 2.05
CA THR A 14 7.97 -4.16 0.91
C THR A 14 6.81 -5.15 0.85
N PHE A 15 5.59 -4.60 0.77
CA PHE A 15 4.40 -5.39 0.53
C PHE A 15 4.04 -5.27 -0.94
N LYS A 16 4.22 -6.34 -1.68
CA LYS A 16 3.84 -6.35 -3.09
C LYS A 16 2.41 -6.85 -3.21
N VAL A 17 1.54 -5.99 -3.71
CA VAL A 17 0.12 -6.28 -3.83
C VAL A 17 -0.20 -6.51 -5.30
N GLU A 18 -0.93 -7.58 -5.61
CA GLU A 18 -1.35 -7.88 -6.97
C GLU A 18 -2.84 -8.06 -7.04
N GLY A 19 -3.45 -7.55 -8.09
CA GLY A 19 -4.87 -7.73 -8.33
C GLY A 19 -5.70 -6.57 -7.83
N ARG A 20 -6.81 -6.89 -7.20
CA ARG A 20 -7.80 -5.88 -6.80
C ARG A 20 -7.70 -5.63 -5.30
N LEU A 21 -7.35 -4.42 -4.94
CA LEU A 21 -7.26 -4.02 -3.53
C LEU A 21 -8.64 -3.59 -3.08
N CYS A 22 -9.44 -4.56 -2.67
CA CYS A 22 -10.83 -4.32 -2.28
C CYS A 22 -11.29 -5.39 -1.31
N GLY A 23 -12.35 -5.09 -0.59
CA GLY A 23 -13.01 -6.06 0.29
C GLY A 23 -12.06 -6.64 1.33
N ALA A 24 -12.09 -7.96 1.46
CA ALA A 24 -11.27 -8.65 2.46
C ALA A 24 -9.78 -8.42 2.24
N GLY A 25 -9.37 -8.14 0.98
CA GLY A 25 -7.96 -7.88 0.70
C GLY A 25 -7.45 -6.65 1.41
N VAL A 26 -8.31 -5.64 1.58
CA VAL A 26 -7.91 -4.43 2.30
C VAL A 26 -7.58 -4.76 3.75
N ALA A 27 -8.42 -5.56 4.38
CA ALA A 27 -8.17 -5.97 5.77
C ALA A 27 -6.88 -6.80 5.87
N THR A 28 -6.61 -7.63 4.88
CA THR A 28 -5.40 -8.43 4.87
C THR A 28 -4.15 -7.54 4.79
N LEU A 29 -4.17 -6.55 3.90
CA LEU A 29 -3.05 -5.64 3.79
C LEU A 29 -2.86 -4.86 5.09
N GLU A 30 -3.95 -4.38 5.66
CA GLU A 30 -3.87 -3.64 6.91
C GLU A 30 -3.28 -4.50 8.02
N TYR A 31 -3.70 -5.75 8.11
CA TYR A 31 -3.19 -6.65 9.13
C TYR A 31 -1.68 -6.88 8.95
N CYS A 32 -1.25 -7.12 7.71
CA CYS A 32 0.17 -7.31 7.44
C CYS A 32 0.99 -6.08 7.83
N TRP A 33 0.48 -4.90 7.48
CA TRP A 33 1.18 -3.66 7.78
C TRP A 33 1.27 -3.41 9.28
N ARG A 34 0.16 -3.53 9.99
CA ARG A 34 0.17 -3.24 11.42
C ARG A 34 0.99 -4.26 12.20
N THR A 35 0.95 -5.51 11.77
CA THR A 35 1.78 -6.54 12.40
C THR A 35 3.26 -6.22 12.21
N ALA A 36 3.65 -5.85 10.99
CA ALA A 36 5.04 -5.52 10.72
C ALA A 36 5.47 -4.26 11.45
N ALA A 37 4.59 -3.26 11.51
CA ALA A 37 4.92 -2.01 12.20
C ALA A 37 5.14 -2.24 13.70
N GLY A 38 4.41 -3.19 14.27
CA GLY A 38 4.59 -3.54 15.67
C GLY A 38 5.91 -4.25 15.92
N ARG A 39 6.37 -5.04 14.96
CA ARG A 39 7.63 -5.77 15.10
C ARG A 39 8.85 -4.92 14.77
N TYR A 40 8.69 -3.96 13.87
CA TYR A 40 9.80 -3.12 13.40
C TYR A 40 9.39 -1.66 13.53
N PRO A 41 9.35 -1.12 14.76
CA PRO A 41 8.84 0.25 14.96
C PRO A 41 9.64 1.31 14.23
N HIS A 42 10.88 1.03 13.90
CA HIS A 42 11.73 1.97 13.15
C HIS A 42 11.96 1.51 11.72
N GLY A 43 11.22 0.50 11.28
CA GLY A 43 11.36 -0.02 9.94
C GLY A 43 10.82 0.93 8.90
N LYS A 44 11.29 0.75 7.67
CA LYS A 44 10.79 1.49 6.53
C LYS A 44 9.88 0.59 5.74
N PHE A 45 8.69 1.10 5.43
CA PHE A 45 7.68 0.29 4.75
C PHE A 45 7.36 0.86 3.39
N GLU A 46 7.14 -0.05 2.45
CA GLU A 46 6.81 0.31 1.09
C GLU A 46 5.72 -0.61 0.59
N VAL A 47 4.78 -0.07 -0.17
CA VAL A 47 3.74 -0.86 -0.83
C VAL A 47 3.96 -0.75 -2.32
N ASP A 48 4.12 -1.90 -2.96
CA ASP A 48 4.30 -1.97 -4.41
C ASP A 48 2.93 -2.22 -5.02
N LEU A 49 2.41 -1.19 -5.67
CA LEU A 49 1.09 -1.23 -6.32
C LEU A 49 1.19 -1.40 -7.82
N THR A 50 2.37 -1.74 -8.33
CA THR A 50 2.56 -1.80 -9.78
C THR A 50 1.72 -2.88 -10.45
N GLN A 51 1.26 -3.86 -9.69
CA GLN A 51 0.42 -4.94 -10.22
C GLN A 51 -1.03 -4.84 -9.73
N VAL A 52 -1.39 -3.71 -9.13
CA VAL A 52 -2.77 -3.50 -8.67
C VAL A 52 -3.60 -2.95 -9.82
N THR A 53 -4.79 -3.52 -10.00
CA THR A 53 -5.67 -3.14 -11.11
C THR A 53 -6.90 -2.37 -10.66
N PHE A 54 -7.19 -2.34 -9.36
CA PHE A 54 -8.38 -1.69 -8.86
C PHE A 54 -8.25 -1.42 -7.37
N ILE A 55 -8.71 -0.27 -6.91
CA ILE A 55 -8.70 0.12 -5.50
C ILE A 55 -10.09 0.62 -5.16
N ASP A 56 -10.75 -0.02 -4.17
CA ASP A 56 -12.07 0.45 -3.74
C ASP A 56 -11.91 1.55 -2.69
N GLN A 57 -13.04 2.03 -2.17
CA GLN A 57 -12.99 3.12 -1.21
C GLN A 57 -12.27 2.73 0.07
N ALA A 58 -12.51 1.52 0.56
CA ALA A 58 -11.81 1.05 1.77
C ALA A 58 -10.31 0.98 1.52
N GLY A 59 -9.91 0.52 0.33
CA GLY A 59 -8.50 0.50 -0.02
C GLY A 59 -7.91 1.89 -0.07
N SER A 60 -8.66 2.84 -0.64
CA SER A 60 -8.21 4.24 -0.69
C SER A 60 -7.97 4.79 0.71
N LEU A 61 -8.88 4.52 1.63
CA LEU A 61 -8.74 5.00 3.00
C LEU A 61 -7.53 4.38 3.69
N LEU A 62 -7.30 3.10 3.46
CA LEU A 62 -6.13 2.44 4.05
C LEU A 62 -4.84 3.07 3.52
N LEU A 63 -4.76 3.30 2.20
CA LEU A 63 -3.57 3.90 1.63
C LEU A 63 -3.32 5.31 2.18
N GLN A 64 -4.40 6.07 2.44
CA GLN A 64 -4.25 7.37 3.07
C GLN A 64 -3.65 7.26 4.46
N LEU A 65 -4.09 6.28 5.24
CA LEU A 65 -3.54 6.05 6.58
C LEU A 65 -2.07 5.66 6.50
N MET A 66 -1.74 4.78 5.58
CA MET A 66 -0.35 4.35 5.41
C MET A 66 0.54 5.51 4.99
N ASP A 67 0.02 6.36 4.08
CA ASP A 67 0.77 7.52 3.63
C ASP A 67 1.08 8.47 4.80
N ARG A 68 0.12 8.68 5.68
CA ARG A 68 0.32 9.53 6.85
C ARG A 68 1.42 8.98 7.75
N ASP A 69 1.53 7.67 7.78
CA ASP A 69 2.52 7.00 8.63
C ASP A 69 3.89 6.93 7.97
N GLY A 70 4.04 7.51 6.78
CA GLY A 70 5.32 7.55 6.12
C GLY A 70 5.61 6.38 5.20
N VAL A 71 4.62 5.57 4.91
CA VAL A 71 4.80 4.44 3.99
C VAL A 71 5.00 4.98 2.58
N HIS A 72 5.95 4.40 1.86
CA HIS A 72 6.21 4.75 0.47
C HIS A 72 5.43 3.84 -0.45
N PHE A 73 5.10 4.36 -1.64
CA PHE A 73 4.34 3.60 -2.62
C PHE A 73 5.05 3.57 -3.95
N LEU A 74 5.01 2.41 -4.61
CA LEU A 74 5.51 2.27 -5.98
C LEU A 74 4.31 2.11 -6.90
N THR A 75 4.26 2.90 -7.96
CA THR A 75 3.20 2.81 -8.95
C THR A 75 3.77 3.01 -10.34
N THR A 76 2.99 2.65 -11.36
CA THR A 76 3.33 2.91 -12.75
C THR A 76 2.06 3.28 -13.50
N GLY A 77 2.25 4.02 -14.61
CA GLY A 77 1.15 4.30 -15.54
C GLY A 77 0.00 5.05 -14.90
N LEU A 78 -1.20 4.64 -15.26
CA LEU A 78 -2.41 5.32 -14.79
C LEU A 78 -2.62 5.17 -13.29
N MET A 79 -2.08 4.11 -12.69
CA MET A 79 -2.21 3.94 -11.25
C MET A 79 -1.50 5.06 -10.50
N THR A 80 -0.42 5.61 -11.07
CA THR A 80 0.26 6.74 -10.44
C THR A 80 -0.68 7.92 -10.29
N GLU A 81 -1.46 8.21 -11.34
CA GLU A 81 -2.41 9.32 -11.27
C GLU A 81 -3.51 9.04 -10.27
N GLU A 82 -4.03 7.81 -10.27
CA GLU A 82 -5.07 7.45 -9.33
C GLU A 82 -4.59 7.55 -7.90
N LEU A 83 -3.37 7.08 -7.63
CA LEU A 83 -2.82 7.17 -6.28
C LEU A 83 -2.65 8.60 -5.85
N ASN A 84 -2.18 9.47 -6.75
CA ASN A 84 -2.03 10.88 -6.40
C ASN A 84 -3.35 11.50 -6.01
N GLU A 85 -4.44 11.14 -6.69
CA GLU A 85 -5.76 11.61 -6.30
C GLU A 85 -6.18 11.08 -4.95
N ILE A 86 -5.96 9.78 -4.72
CA ILE A 86 -6.32 9.15 -3.45
C ILE A 86 -5.60 9.85 -2.30
N LEU A 87 -4.32 10.16 -2.48
CA LEU A 87 -3.52 10.74 -1.41
C LEU A 87 -3.59 12.25 -1.34
N GLY A 88 -4.34 12.88 -2.24
CA GLY A 88 -4.46 14.33 -2.24
C GLY A 88 -3.24 15.07 -2.70
N ARG A 89 -2.39 14.44 -3.50
CA ARG A 89 -1.16 15.06 -4.01
C ARG A 89 -1.32 15.65 -5.39
N ASN A 90 -2.52 15.56 -5.94
CA ASN A 90 -2.80 16.02 -7.28
C ASN A 90 -3.08 17.49 -7.25
N LYS A 91 -2.09 18.35 -7.51
CA LYS A 91 -2.33 19.75 -7.51
C LYS A 91 -1.73 20.39 -8.71
N ARG A 92 -2.14 21.47 -8.81
CA ARG A 92 -1.84 22.20 -9.84
C ARG A 92 -1.24 23.16 -9.71
#